data_cf4627f286427e9eacf433a90ef86973
#
_entry.id   cf4627f286427e9eacf433a90ef86973
#
_cell.length_a   1.000
_cell.length_b   1.000
_cell.length_c   1.000
_cell.angle_alpha   90.00
_cell.angle_beta   90.00
_cell.angle_gamma   90.00
#
_symmetry.space_group_name_H-M   'P 1'
#
loop_
_entity.id
_entity.type
_entity.pdbx_description
1 polymer ?
#
loop_
_entity_poly.entity_id
_entity_poly.type
_entity_poly.pdbx_seq_one_letter_code
_entity_poly.pdbx_strand_id
1 'polypeptide(L)'
;MKFVEQKPVSDIRITKDGIGKDVGIYCWWFRDDCLKNLLNEISELVDLNRLNTEKEQHKVLNGSKYTALYVGIAAGKDGILGRFKWHINQKHTVSNVQKGYISTLRRTISALLNFKLLKNGAEVNLQSQENLNTFIDENCILEWNYYPKKTKKELEHIEDEIINSGYFPLNIQGNKQISKEMRDKLSEIRDTICSIP
;
A
#
# COMPACT_ATOMS: atom_id res chain seq x y z
N MET A 1 -0.69 -10.02 14.48
CA MET A 1 0.44 -9.19 14.96
C MET A 1 -0.09 -7.86 15.49
N LYS A 2 0.42 -7.34 16.62
CA LYS A 2 -0.01 -6.05 17.18
C LYS A 2 1.03 -4.97 16.83
N PHE A 3 0.63 -3.96 16.08
CA PHE A 3 1.45 -2.78 15.85
C PHE A 3 1.34 -1.81 17.03
N VAL A 4 2.40 -1.05 17.28
CA VAL A 4 2.50 -0.15 18.46
C VAL A 4 2.18 1.29 18.09
N GLU A 5 2.66 1.71 16.91
CA GLU A 5 2.48 3.08 16.42
C GLU A 5 1.40 3.13 15.34
N GLN A 6 0.58 4.19 15.35
CA GLN A 6 -0.51 4.36 14.39
C GLN A 6 -0.78 5.84 14.10
N LYS A 7 -1.00 6.19 12.81
CA LYS A 7 -1.46 7.53 12.40
C LYS A 7 -2.28 7.47 11.11
N PRO A 8 -3.29 8.36 10.93
CA PRO A 8 -3.88 8.65 9.63
C PRO A 8 -2.83 9.13 8.64
N VAL A 9 -2.99 8.78 7.37
CA VAL A 9 -2.03 9.19 6.32
C VAL A 9 -2.06 10.71 6.13
N SER A 10 -3.24 11.33 6.22
CA SER A 10 -3.40 12.80 6.20
C SER A 10 -2.50 13.49 7.23
N ASP A 11 -2.46 12.97 8.47
CA ASP A 11 -1.64 13.54 9.54
C ASP A 11 -0.14 13.39 9.24
N ILE A 12 0.27 12.22 8.71
CA ILE A 12 1.66 11.97 8.32
C ILE A 12 2.08 12.89 7.16
N ARG A 13 1.15 13.26 6.26
CA ARG A 13 1.41 14.20 5.16
C ARG A 13 1.67 15.61 5.68
N ILE A 14 0.91 16.05 6.68
CA ILE A 14 1.03 17.39 7.29
C ILE A 14 2.29 17.47 8.15
N THR A 15 2.45 16.52 9.07
CA THR A 15 3.61 16.47 9.96
C THR A 15 4.18 15.05 10.03
N LYS A 16 5.51 14.95 10.02
CA LYS A 16 6.24 13.69 10.19
C LYS A 16 6.80 13.56 11.60
N ASP A 17 6.34 14.40 12.51
CA ASP A 17 6.81 14.42 13.89
C ASP A 17 6.52 13.08 14.58
N GLY A 18 7.50 12.59 15.30
CA GLY A 18 7.44 11.31 16.00
C GLY A 18 7.69 10.08 15.12
N ILE A 19 7.89 10.23 13.78
CA ILE A 19 8.26 9.09 12.94
C ILE A 19 9.77 8.96 12.84
N GLY A 20 10.30 7.88 13.41
CA GLY A 20 11.73 7.59 13.44
C GLY A 20 12.28 7.07 12.11
N LYS A 21 13.63 7.05 12.05
CA LYS A 21 14.40 6.50 10.92
C LYS A 21 14.81 5.05 11.12
N ASP A 22 14.38 4.44 12.20
CA ASP A 22 14.68 3.04 12.43
C ASP A 22 14.00 2.15 11.41
N VAL A 23 14.64 1.03 11.12
CA VAL A 23 14.08 -0.01 10.27
C VAL A 23 12.87 -0.64 10.95
N GLY A 24 11.94 -1.17 10.15
CA GLY A 24 10.70 -1.69 10.73
C GLY A 24 9.76 -2.33 9.72
N ILE A 25 8.60 -2.69 10.22
CA ILE A 25 7.49 -3.25 9.44
C ILE A 25 6.30 -2.31 9.60
N TYR A 26 5.56 -2.13 8.53
CA TYR A 26 4.38 -1.28 8.51
C TYR A 26 3.22 -1.97 7.80
N CYS A 27 2.00 -1.57 8.17
CA CYS A 27 0.75 -2.07 7.61
C CYS A 27 -0.10 -0.90 7.12
N TRP A 28 -0.72 -1.07 5.96
CA TRP A 28 -1.70 -0.15 5.40
C TRP A 28 -3.10 -0.70 5.65
N TRP A 29 -3.91 0.11 6.30
CA TRP A 29 -5.30 -0.14 6.58
C TRP A 29 -6.15 0.78 5.75
N PHE A 30 -7.18 0.23 5.16
CA PHE A 30 -8.12 0.94 4.30
C PHE A 30 -9.49 0.98 4.94
N ARG A 31 -10.16 2.10 4.86
CA ARG A 31 -11.51 2.26 5.38
C ARG A 31 -12.47 1.35 4.62
N ASP A 32 -13.35 0.63 5.33
CA ASP A 32 -14.17 -0.44 4.74
C ASP A 32 -15.12 0.07 3.66
N ASP A 33 -15.62 1.29 3.78
CA ASP A 33 -16.52 1.90 2.80
C ASP A 33 -15.88 2.16 1.43
N CYS A 34 -14.54 2.28 1.36
CA CYS A 34 -13.83 2.42 0.10
C CYS A 34 -13.49 1.09 -0.60
N LEU A 35 -13.58 -0.05 0.12
CA LEU A 35 -13.08 -1.34 -0.37
C LEU A 35 -13.81 -1.82 -1.63
N LYS A 36 -15.15 -1.62 -1.70
CA LYS A 36 -15.92 -2.00 -2.86
C LYS A 36 -15.42 -1.33 -4.13
N ASN A 37 -15.10 -0.03 -4.05
CA ASN A 37 -14.56 0.72 -5.18
C ASN A 37 -13.11 0.31 -5.47
N LEU A 38 -12.27 0.23 -4.44
CA LEU A 38 -10.84 -0.10 -4.58
C LEU A 38 -10.62 -1.49 -5.19
N LEU A 39 -11.41 -2.48 -4.78
CA LEU A 39 -11.21 -3.87 -5.20
C LEU A 39 -12.08 -4.28 -6.40
N ASN A 40 -12.83 -3.35 -6.99
CA ASN A 40 -13.78 -3.63 -8.09
C ASN A 40 -13.13 -4.38 -9.25
N GLU A 41 -11.97 -3.93 -9.72
CA GLU A 41 -11.26 -4.51 -10.88
C GLU A 41 -10.75 -5.95 -10.64
N ILE A 42 -10.71 -6.39 -9.39
CA ILE A 42 -10.26 -7.73 -8.97
C ILE A 42 -11.29 -8.44 -8.09
N SER A 43 -12.53 -7.95 -8.07
CA SER A 43 -13.57 -8.43 -7.15
C SER A 43 -13.88 -9.92 -7.29
N GLU A 44 -13.79 -10.47 -8.51
CA GLU A 44 -14.00 -11.90 -8.77
C GLU A 44 -12.82 -12.79 -8.29
N LEU A 45 -11.66 -12.19 -8.05
CA LEU A 45 -10.43 -12.87 -7.65
C LEU A 45 -10.12 -12.72 -6.15
N VAL A 46 -10.77 -11.75 -5.50
CA VAL A 46 -10.62 -11.52 -4.05
C VAL A 46 -11.57 -12.44 -3.28
N ASP A 47 -11.02 -13.21 -2.37
CA ASP A 47 -11.84 -13.96 -1.40
C ASP A 47 -12.41 -13.00 -0.34
N LEU A 48 -13.58 -12.42 -0.65
CA LEU A 48 -14.27 -11.49 0.24
C LEU A 48 -14.71 -12.15 1.55
N ASN A 49 -15.04 -13.46 1.53
CA ASN A 49 -15.41 -14.17 2.76
C ASN A 49 -14.23 -14.24 3.69
N ARG A 50 -13.06 -14.62 3.17
CA ARG A 50 -11.84 -14.65 3.93
C ARG A 50 -11.43 -13.26 4.40
N LEU A 51 -11.49 -12.26 3.55
CA LEU A 51 -11.19 -10.87 3.91
C LEU A 51 -12.06 -10.40 5.09
N ASN A 52 -13.34 -10.79 5.12
CA ASN A 52 -14.27 -10.40 6.18
C ASN A 52 -14.14 -11.21 7.48
N THR A 53 -13.50 -12.38 7.46
CA THR A 53 -13.40 -13.28 8.62
C THR A 53 -12.06 -13.21 9.36
N GLU A 54 -11.02 -12.64 8.76
CA GLU A 54 -9.69 -12.47 9.37
C GLU A 54 -9.71 -11.38 10.46
N LYS A 55 -10.14 -11.75 11.67
CA LYS A 55 -10.40 -10.81 12.78
C LYS A 55 -9.24 -9.86 13.09
N GLU A 56 -8.00 -10.32 12.99
CA GLU A 56 -6.82 -9.50 13.25
C GLU A 56 -6.53 -8.46 12.16
N GLN A 57 -7.23 -8.54 11.02
CA GLN A 57 -7.13 -7.60 9.92
C GLN A 57 -8.24 -6.56 9.91
N HIS A 58 -9.05 -6.50 10.98
CA HIS A 58 -10.11 -5.50 11.13
C HIS A 58 -9.93 -4.70 12.40
N LYS A 59 -10.21 -3.42 12.34
CA LYS A 59 -10.26 -2.55 13.50
C LYS A 59 -11.25 -1.41 13.34
N VAL A 60 -11.61 -0.83 14.45
CA VAL A 60 -12.43 0.39 14.51
C VAL A 60 -11.56 1.52 15.06
N LEU A 61 -11.52 2.63 14.35
CA LEU A 61 -10.85 3.86 14.78
C LEU A 61 -11.79 5.04 14.54
N ASN A 62 -12.06 5.82 15.58
CA ASN A 62 -12.95 6.98 15.53
C ASN A 62 -14.32 6.67 14.88
N GLY A 63 -14.90 5.51 15.17
CA GLY A 63 -16.19 5.06 14.63
C GLY A 63 -16.14 4.50 13.21
N SER A 64 -15.04 4.62 12.49
CA SER A 64 -14.86 4.03 11.16
C SER A 64 -14.19 2.65 11.25
N LYS A 65 -14.63 1.73 10.40
CA LYS A 65 -14.02 0.40 10.25
C LYS A 65 -12.91 0.45 9.22
N TYR A 66 -11.84 -0.31 9.48
CA TYR A 66 -10.68 -0.42 8.60
C TYR A 66 -10.26 -1.87 8.45
N THR A 67 -9.84 -2.22 7.26
CA THR A 67 -9.29 -3.54 6.89
C THR A 67 -7.85 -3.41 6.40
N ALA A 68 -6.96 -4.26 6.92
CA ALA A 68 -5.56 -4.31 6.50
C ALA A 68 -5.45 -5.03 5.15
N LEU A 69 -4.89 -4.36 4.12
CA LEU A 69 -4.73 -4.94 2.79
C LEU A 69 -3.28 -5.09 2.33
N TYR A 70 -2.33 -4.42 3.00
CA TYR A 70 -0.94 -4.41 2.59
C TYR A 70 0.01 -4.31 3.77
N VAL A 71 1.06 -5.11 3.75
CA VAL A 71 2.19 -5.06 4.69
C VAL A 71 3.46 -4.76 3.93
N GLY A 72 4.44 -4.14 4.56
CA GLY A 72 5.73 -3.89 3.94
C GLY A 72 6.84 -3.66 4.95
N ILE A 73 8.09 -3.75 4.48
CA ILE A 73 9.27 -3.48 5.27
C ILE A 73 9.91 -2.12 4.94
N ALA A 74 10.51 -1.53 5.93
CA ALA A 74 11.32 -0.33 5.83
C ALA A 74 12.76 -0.66 6.26
N ALA A 75 13.55 -1.22 5.34
CA ALA A 75 14.92 -1.68 5.60
C ALA A 75 16.01 -0.72 5.06
N GLY A 76 15.61 0.41 4.48
CA GLY A 76 16.53 1.41 3.94
C GLY A 76 17.13 2.33 5.02
N LYS A 77 18.09 3.17 4.60
CA LYS A 77 18.83 4.11 5.48
C LYS A 77 17.93 5.02 6.33
N ASP A 78 16.81 5.46 5.76
CA ASP A 78 15.86 6.35 6.45
C ASP A 78 14.67 5.58 7.06
N GLY A 79 14.73 4.26 7.15
CA GLY A 79 13.77 3.38 7.82
C GLY A 79 12.31 3.69 7.50
N ILE A 80 11.48 3.65 8.53
CA ILE A 80 10.03 3.91 8.43
C ILE A 80 9.75 5.31 7.84
N LEU A 81 10.45 6.34 8.31
CA LEU A 81 10.27 7.71 7.78
C LEU A 81 10.55 7.79 6.28
N GLY A 82 11.62 7.15 5.81
CA GLY A 82 11.98 7.13 4.40
C GLY A 82 10.93 6.40 3.56
N ARG A 83 10.42 5.28 4.08
CA ARG A 83 9.39 4.49 3.40
C ARG A 83 8.06 5.23 3.31
N PHE A 84 7.67 5.95 4.37
CA PHE A 84 6.46 6.77 4.35
C PHE A 84 6.57 7.94 3.38
N LYS A 85 7.73 8.62 3.32
CA LYS A 85 7.98 9.65 2.30
C LYS A 85 7.80 9.08 0.89
N TRP A 86 8.28 7.86 0.65
CA TRP A 86 8.14 7.16 -0.63
C TRP A 86 6.68 6.86 -0.99
N HIS A 87 5.88 6.39 -0.02
CA HIS A 87 4.49 6.06 -0.26
C HIS A 87 3.56 7.28 -0.29
N ILE A 88 3.78 8.29 0.57
CA ILE A 88 2.84 9.38 0.81
C ILE A 88 3.17 10.60 -0.02
N ASN A 89 4.43 11.05 -0.02
CA ASN A 89 4.82 12.36 -0.59
C ASN A 89 5.47 12.26 -1.97
N GLN A 90 5.40 11.12 -2.62
CA GLN A 90 6.05 10.93 -3.91
C GLN A 90 5.40 11.85 -4.96
N LYS A 91 6.21 12.76 -5.51
CA LYS A 91 5.87 13.47 -6.74
C LYS A 91 6.33 12.61 -7.91
N HIS A 92 5.41 12.29 -8.81
CA HIS A 92 5.76 11.53 -9.99
C HIS A 92 6.40 12.43 -11.05
N THR A 93 7.41 11.90 -11.74
CA THR A 93 7.94 12.45 -12.98
C THR A 93 7.63 11.48 -14.11
N VAL A 94 7.61 11.95 -15.34
CA VAL A 94 7.41 11.08 -16.53
C VAL A 94 8.38 9.92 -16.49
N SER A 95 9.69 10.22 -16.33
CA SER A 95 10.73 9.18 -16.29
C SER A 95 10.52 8.15 -15.16
N ASN A 96 10.09 8.59 -13.97
CA ASN A 96 9.86 7.66 -12.86
C ASN A 96 8.67 6.75 -13.13
N VAL A 97 7.60 7.29 -13.71
CA VAL A 97 6.41 6.50 -14.07
C VAL A 97 6.76 5.48 -15.16
N GLN A 98 7.40 5.93 -16.25
CA GLN A 98 7.79 5.06 -17.37
C GLN A 98 8.75 3.94 -16.95
N LYS A 99 9.67 4.20 -16.02
CA LYS A 99 10.63 3.22 -15.50
C LYS A 99 10.07 2.37 -14.35
N GLY A 100 8.82 2.62 -13.95
CA GLY A 100 8.23 1.93 -12.79
C GLY A 100 8.86 2.32 -11.44
N TYR A 101 9.64 3.42 -11.36
CA TYR A 101 10.27 3.91 -10.12
C TYR A 101 9.27 4.71 -9.28
N ILE A 102 8.17 4.06 -8.96
CA ILE A 102 7.13 4.56 -8.08
C ILE A 102 6.81 3.52 -7.01
N SER A 103 6.26 3.97 -5.90
CA SER A 103 5.82 3.07 -4.84
C SER A 103 4.88 1.99 -5.40
N THR A 104 5.21 0.71 -5.17
CA THR A 104 4.39 -0.42 -5.62
C THR A 104 2.94 -0.31 -5.14
N LEU A 105 2.72 0.12 -3.88
CA LEU A 105 1.39 0.33 -3.35
C LEU A 105 0.65 1.46 -4.09
N ARG A 106 1.29 2.62 -4.31
CA ARG A 106 0.69 3.72 -5.07
C ARG A 106 0.34 3.30 -6.50
N ARG A 107 1.23 2.55 -7.13
CA ARG A 107 1.01 1.98 -8.46
C ARG A 107 -0.20 1.04 -8.47
N THR A 108 -0.34 0.19 -7.45
CA THR A 108 -1.48 -0.70 -7.31
C THR A 108 -2.78 0.07 -7.11
N ILE A 109 -2.83 1.01 -6.17
CA ILE A 109 -4.03 1.83 -5.92
C ILE A 109 -4.42 2.62 -7.17
N SER A 110 -3.44 3.25 -7.85
CA SER A 110 -3.69 3.97 -9.11
C SER A 110 -4.30 3.08 -10.17
N ALA A 111 -3.79 1.86 -10.32
CA ALA A 111 -4.28 0.90 -11.30
C ALA A 111 -5.71 0.46 -10.99
N LEU A 112 -5.98 0.08 -9.75
CA LEU A 112 -7.29 -0.37 -9.29
C LEU A 112 -8.37 0.72 -9.40
N LEU A 113 -7.99 1.98 -9.20
CA LEU A 113 -8.91 3.13 -9.32
C LEU A 113 -8.86 3.80 -10.70
N ASN A 114 -8.15 3.21 -11.66
CA ASN A 114 -7.99 3.73 -13.03
C ASN A 114 -7.43 5.19 -13.07
N PHE A 115 -6.57 5.53 -12.13
CA PHE A 115 -5.86 6.82 -12.12
C PHE A 115 -4.64 6.74 -13.03
N LYS A 116 -4.76 7.10 -14.29
CA LYS A 116 -3.63 7.13 -15.24
C LYS A 116 -2.64 8.20 -14.83
N LEU A 117 -1.44 7.80 -14.44
CA LEU A 117 -0.40 8.72 -13.93
C LEU A 117 0.27 9.55 -15.02
N LEU A 118 0.17 9.14 -16.29
CA LEU A 118 0.64 9.90 -17.44
C LEU A 118 -0.53 10.26 -18.37
N LYS A 119 -0.45 11.44 -18.98
CA LYS A 119 -1.24 11.87 -20.12
C LYS A 119 -0.45 11.57 -21.40
N ASN A 120 -1.03 10.77 -22.31
CA ASN A 120 -0.43 10.42 -23.60
C ASN A 120 1.05 9.92 -23.48
N GLY A 121 1.41 9.29 -22.36
CA GLY A 121 2.76 8.79 -22.09
C GLY A 121 3.84 9.85 -21.92
N ALA A 122 3.56 11.13 -22.14
CA ALA A 122 4.55 12.21 -22.24
C ALA A 122 4.51 13.24 -21.10
N GLU A 123 3.39 13.32 -20.39
CA GLU A 123 3.21 14.31 -19.32
C GLU A 123 2.64 13.64 -18.06
N VAL A 124 3.06 14.13 -16.89
CA VAL A 124 2.45 13.71 -15.62
C VAL A 124 1.01 14.18 -15.56
N ASN A 125 0.10 13.25 -15.27
CA ASN A 125 -1.29 13.58 -15.00
C ASN A 125 -1.45 14.08 -13.56
N LEU A 126 -1.33 15.39 -13.39
CA LEU A 126 -1.39 16.02 -12.05
C LEU A 126 -2.74 15.76 -11.36
N GLN A 127 -3.85 15.75 -12.11
CA GLN A 127 -5.16 15.46 -11.53
C GLN A 127 -5.25 14.03 -10.99
N SER A 128 -4.77 13.05 -11.75
CA SER A 128 -4.72 11.65 -11.26
C SER A 128 -3.79 11.48 -10.07
N GLN A 129 -2.68 12.21 -10.04
CA GLN A 129 -1.78 12.20 -8.88
C GLN A 129 -2.44 12.82 -7.65
N GLU A 130 -3.20 13.89 -7.81
CA GLU A 130 -3.94 14.54 -6.74
C GLU A 130 -5.09 13.65 -6.24
N ASN A 131 -5.88 13.06 -7.14
CA ASN A 131 -6.93 12.11 -6.81
C ASN A 131 -6.37 10.92 -6.01
N LEU A 132 -5.21 10.38 -6.40
CA LEU A 132 -4.54 9.32 -5.66
C LEU A 132 -4.13 9.78 -4.24
N ASN A 133 -3.60 10.99 -4.12
CA ASN A 133 -3.22 11.53 -2.81
C ASN A 133 -4.45 11.72 -1.91
N THR A 134 -5.52 12.32 -2.44
CA THR A 134 -6.80 12.51 -1.74
C THR A 134 -7.38 11.17 -1.31
N PHE A 135 -7.43 10.18 -2.21
CA PHE A 135 -7.92 8.84 -1.86
C PHE A 135 -7.13 8.23 -0.68
N ILE A 136 -5.81 8.31 -0.73
CA ILE A 136 -4.95 7.76 0.33
C ILE A 136 -5.14 8.51 1.65
N ASP A 137 -5.24 9.85 1.61
CA ASP A 137 -5.39 10.68 2.81
C ASP A 137 -6.73 10.47 3.51
N GLU A 138 -7.79 10.30 2.75
CA GLU A 138 -9.15 10.15 3.28
C GLU A 138 -9.45 8.72 3.76
N ASN A 139 -8.78 7.72 3.17
CA ASN A 139 -9.18 6.33 3.35
C ASN A 139 -8.14 5.46 4.05
N CYS A 140 -6.92 5.95 4.29
CA CYS A 140 -5.87 5.09 4.82
C CYS A 140 -5.34 5.55 6.17
N ILE A 141 -5.02 4.56 7.00
CA ILE A 141 -4.17 4.71 8.17
C ILE A 141 -2.95 3.81 8.06
N LEU A 142 -1.86 4.23 8.69
CA LEU A 142 -0.63 3.48 8.79
C LEU A 142 -0.42 3.03 10.22
N GLU A 143 0.02 1.79 10.35
CA GLU A 143 0.59 1.24 11.58
C GLU A 143 1.99 0.76 11.33
N TRP A 144 2.84 0.82 12.35
CA TRP A 144 4.21 0.33 12.23
C TRP A 144 4.82 -0.10 13.57
N ASN A 145 5.84 -0.93 13.47
CA ASN A 145 6.73 -1.30 14.55
C ASN A 145 8.17 -1.08 14.13
N TYR A 146 8.97 -0.53 15.04
CA TYR A 146 10.40 -0.41 14.85
C TYR A 146 11.12 -1.70 15.27
N TYR A 147 12.14 -2.05 14.50
CA TYR A 147 13.03 -3.18 14.75
C TYR A 147 14.50 -2.78 14.55
N PRO A 148 15.04 -1.83 15.35
CA PRO A 148 16.30 -1.13 15.06
C PRO A 148 17.53 -2.05 14.95
N LYS A 149 17.45 -3.28 15.50
CA LYS A 149 18.54 -4.25 15.47
C LYS A 149 18.38 -5.34 14.40
N LYS A 150 17.28 -5.32 13.64
CA LYS A 150 17.00 -6.34 12.64
C LYS A 150 17.66 -6.01 11.31
N THR A 151 18.21 -7.03 10.68
CA THR A 151 18.68 -6.97 9.30
C THR A 151 17.50 -6.98 8.32
N LYS A 152 17.75 -6.58 7.07
CA LYS A 152 16.74 -6.64 6.02
C LYS A 152 16.16 -8.06 5.86
N LYS A 153 17.01 -9.09 5.91
CA LYS A 153 16.60 -10.50 5.76
C LYS A 153 15.68 -10.96 6.89
N GLU A 154 15.95 -10.51 8.12
CA GLU A 154 15.08 -10.82 9.26
C GLU A 154 13.73 -10.10 9.15
N LEU A 155 13.71 -8.85 8.63
CA LEU A 155 12.46 -8.14 8.38
C LEU A 155 11.65 -8.79 7.27
N GLU A 156 12.29 -9.24 6.18
CA GLU A 156 11.66 -9.99 5.10
C GLU A 156 11.02 -11.29 5.64
N HIS A 157 11.69 -11.99 6.54
CA HIS A 157 11.12 -13.19 7.15
C HIS A 157 9.88 -12.88 7.99
N ILE A 158 9.90 -11.83 8.81
CA ILE A 158 8.73 -11.43 9.60
C ILE A 158 7.59 -10.95 8.68
N GLU A 159 7.90 -10.19 7.62
CA GLU A 159 6.92 -9.77 6.61
C GLU A 159 6.23 -10.99 5.97
N ASP A 160 7.02 -11.98 5.56
CA ASP A 160 6.51 -13.23 4.97
C ASP A 160 5.60 -14.00 5.95
N GLU A 161 5.97 -14.08 7.22
CA GLU A 161 5.13 -14.70 8.25
C GLU A 161 3.79 -13.97 8.39
N ILE A 162 3.79 -12.62 8.45
CA ILE A 162 2.56 -11.82 8.56
C ILE A 162 1.70 -12.01 7.32
N ILE A 163 2.26 -11.87 6.11
CA ILE A 163 1.53 -12.00 4.85
C ILE A 163 0.90 -13.38 4.72
N ASN A 164 1.59 -14.43 5.16
CA ASN A 164 1.11 -15.80 5.04
C ASN A 164 0.22 -16.26 6.20
N SER A 165 0.17 -15.51 7.31
CA SER A 165 -0.76 -15.75 8.43
C SER A 165 -2.12 -15.09 8.28
N GLY A 166 -2.25 -14.14 7.34
CA GLY A 166 -3.48 -13.39 7.06
C GLY A 166 -3.86 -13.42 5.58
N TYR A 167 -4.74 -12.48 5.17
CA TYR A 167 -5.15 -12.30 3.78
C TYR A 167 -4.91 -10.86 3.31
N PHE A 168 -3.74 -10.60 2.74
CA PHE A 168 -3.30 -9.27 2.28
C PHE A 168 -3.33 -9.19 0.74
N PRO A 169 -4.49 -8.90 0.14
CA PRO A 169 -4.69 -9.00 -1.31
C PRO A 169 -3.81 -8.06 -2.14
N LEU A 170 -3.29 -6.99 -1.57
CA LEU A 170 -2.42 -6.05 -2.29
C LEU A 170 -0.93 -6.40 -2.23
N ASN A 171 -0.53 -7.41 -1.43
CA ASN A 171 0.80 -7.99 -1.47
C ASN A 171 0.86 -9.07 -2.56
N ILE A 172 1.72 -8.88 -3.56
CA ILE A 172 1.91 -9.87 -4.64
C ILE A 172 3.09 -10.79 -4.34
N GLN A 173 4.23 -10.18 -3.99
CA GLN A 173 5.48 -10.89 -3.79
C GLN A 173 5.44 -11.69 -2.48
N GLY A 174 5.83 -12.96 -2.53
CA GLY A 174 5.88 -13.84 -1.35
C GLY A 174 4.52 -14.30 -0.82
N ASN A 175 3.41 -13.72 -1.27
CA ASN A 175 2.07 -14.02 -0.78
C ASN A 175 1.53 -15.34 -1.37
N LYS A 176 1.50 -16.40 -0.55
CA LYS A 176 0.96 -17.72 -0.91
C LYS A 176 -0.56 -17.80 -0.75
N GLN A 177 -1.18 -16.76 -0.17
CA GLN A 177 -2.61 -16.74 0.16
C GLN A 177 -3.49 -16.21 -0.97
N ILE A 178 -2.90 -15.60 -2.00
CA ILE A 178 -3.61 -15.17 -3.21
C ILE A 178 -3.31 -16.11 -4.38
N SER A 179 -4.28 -16.27 -5.28
CA SER A 179 -4.15 -17.13 -6.44
C SER A 179 -3.09 -16.61 -7.43
N LYS A 180 -2.59 -17.49 -8.30
CA LYS A 180 -1.72 -17.06 -9.40
C LYS A 180 -2.44 -16.08 -10.32
N GLU A 181 -3.69 -16.36 -10.65
CA GLU A 181 -4.53 -15.51 -11.50
C GLU A 181 -4.64 -14.09 -10.94
N MET A 182 -4.86 -13.95 -9.63
CA MET A 182 -4.91 -12.64 -8.97
C MET A 182 -3.56 -11.92 -9.05
N ARG A 183 -2.43 -12.63 -8.85
CA ARG A 183 -1.09 -12.03 -9.01
C ARG A 183 -0.86 -11.53 -10.43
N ASP A 184 -1.20 -12.35 -11.43
CA ASP A 184 -1.05 -12.02 -12.85
C ASP A 184 -1.92 -10.81 -13.21
N LYS A 185 -3.19 -10.78 -12.76
CA LYS A 185 -4.11 -9.66 -12.97
C LYS A 185 -3.60 -8.36 -12.34
N LEU A 186 -3.16 -8.40 -11.07
CA LEU A 186 -2.60 -7.22 -10.41
C LEU A 186 -1.31 -6.73 -11.09
N SER A 187 -0.50 -7.64 -11.64
CA SER A 187 0.68 -7.26 -12.41
C SER A 187 0.30 -6.58 -13.72
N GLU A 188 -0.63 -7.17 -14.47
CA GLU A 188 -1.17 -6.64 -15.72
C GLU A 188 -1.70 -5.21 -15.54
N ILE A 189 -2.64 -5.00 -14.59
CA ILE A 189 -3.23 -3.67 -14.37
C ILE A 189 -2.22 -2.63 -13.88
N ARG A 190 -1.17 -3.04 -13.15
CA ARG A 190 -0.07 -2.14 -12.78
C ARG A 190 0.72 -1.68 -14.00
N ASP A 191 0.86 -2.51 -15.01
CA ASP A 191 1.61 -2.16 -16.21
C ASP A 191 0.83 -1.17 -17.08
N THR A 192 -0.51 -1.21 -17.07
CA THR A 192 -1.33 -0.27 -17.83
C THR A 192 -1.18 1.19 -17.44
N ILE A 193 -0.86 1.50 -16.19
CA ILE A 193 -0.66 2.90 -15.75
C ILE A 193 0.72 3.46 -16.10
N CYS A 194 1.65 2.60 -16.47
CA CYS A 194 3.01 2.95 -16.88
C CYS A 194 3.21 2.82 -18.39
N SER A 195 2.31 2.12 -19.10
CA SER A 195 2.41 1.92 -20.55
C SER A 195 2.04 3.19 -21.31
N ILE A 196 2.83 3.47 -22.32
CA ILE A 196 2.49 4.39 -23.41
C ILE A 196 1.48 3.65 -24.28
N PRO A 197 0.29 4.23 -24.58
CA PRO A 197 -0.62 3.62 -25.53
C PRO A 197 0.01 3.55 -26.91
#